data_5ca17289c4a3337811f02165a776364e
#
_entry.id   5ca17289c4a3337811f02165a776364e
#
_cell.length_a   1.000
_cell.length_b   1.000
_cell.length_c   1.000
_cell.angle_alpha   90.00
_cell.angle_beta   90.00
_cell.angle_gamma   90.00
#
_symmetry.space_group_name_H-M   'P 1'
#
loop_
_entity.id
_entity.type
_entity.pdbx_description
1 polymer ?
#
loop_
_entity_poly.entity_id
_entity_poly.type
_entity_poly.pdbx_seq_one_letter_code
_entity_poly.pdbx_strand_id
1 'polypeptide(L)'
;MVQENSIRLTKLRWQWALYGIMSFVGIVLTMLIVSRSEGQTVGRRWVSLPIVMMLIQLISLWRILPQNHRAGETQILATFGLGNNFSLIRGTLIAIVAGFIIIPRPSSWLVWLPVILYFIASVFDYLDGYFARITNHATQLGAVLDINSDSLGVLIVTLLAYHFGSAPWWYVPFGFAR
;
A
#
# COMPACT_ATOMS: atom_id res chain seq x y z
N MET A 1 -14.19 -28.62 -8.58
CA MET A 1 -13.44 -27.85 -7.58
C MET A 1 -12.06 -27.40 -8.10
N VAL A 2 -11.13 -28.30 -8.51
CA VAL A 2 -9.77 -27.90 -9.00
C VAL A 2 -9.86 -27.00 -10.24
N GLN A 3 -10.63 -27.35 -11.24
CA GLN A 3 -10.79 -26.58 -12.48
C GLN A 3 -11.45 -25.21 -12.23
N GLU A 4 -12.39 -25.13 -11.30
CA GLU A 4 -13.05 -23.89 -10.94
C GLU A 4 -12.12 -22.93 -10.21
N ASN A 5 -11.30 -23.41 -9.27
CA ASN A 5 -10.28 -22.62 -8.60
C ASN A 5 -9.23 -22.09 -9.59
N SER A 6 -8.88 -22.84 -10.64
CA SER A 6 -7.97 -22.39 -11.70
C SER A 6 -8.54 -21.18 -12.47
N ILE A 7 -9.83 -21.23 -12.83
CA ILE A 7 -10.50 -20.10 -13.52
C ILE A 7 -10.56 -18.87 -12.60
N ARG A 8 -10.87 -19.06 -11.31
CA ARG A 8 -10.92 -17.96 -10.33
C ARG A 8 -9.55 -17.33 -10.10
N LEU A 9 -8.49 -18.13 -10.01
CA LEU A 9 -7.11 -17.65 -9.94
C LEU A 9 -6.73 -16.82 -11.16
N THR A 10 -7.14 -17.21 -12.36
CA THR A 10 -6.90 -16.43 -13.58
C THR A 10 -7.56 -15.05 -13.50
N LYS A 11 -8.79 -14.96 -13.00
CA LYS A 11 -9.46 -13.67 -12.76
C LYS A 11 -8.73 -12.82 -11.75
N LEU A 12 -8.22 -13.38 -10.65
CA LEU A 12 -7.43 -12.66 -9.66
C LEU A 12 -6.10 -12.16 -10.23
N ARG A 13 -5.45 -12.90 -11.12
CA ARG A 13 -4.23 -12.46 -11.82
C ARG A 13 -4.49 -11.25 -12.70
N TRP A 14 -5.63 -11.16 -13.36
CA TRP A 14 -6.02 -9.96 -14.12
C TRP A 14 -6.26 -8.75 -13.19
N GLN A 15 -6.92 -8.96 -12.06
CA GLN A 15 -7.11 -7.90 -11.06
C GLN A 15 -5.78 -7.47 -10.45
N TRP A 16 -4.85 -8.39 -10.20
CA TRP A 16 -3.48 -8.11 -9.78
C TRP A 16 -2.74 -7.24 -10.81
N ALA A 17 -2.82 -7.57 -12.09
CA ALA A 17 -2.18 -6.78 -13.14
C ALA A 17 -2.78 -5.38 -13.25
N LEU A 18 -4.11 -5.26 -13.19
CA LEU A 18 -4.80 -3.97 -13.18
C LEU A 18 -4.39 -3.11 -11.99
N TYR A 19 -4.34 -3.71 -10.80
CA TYR A 19 -3.86 -3.05 -9.60
C TYR A 19 -2.42 -2.54 -9.77
N GLY A 20 -1.52 -3.36 -10.31
CA GLY A 20 -0.14 -2.97 -10.58
C GLY A 20 -0.04 -1.78 -11.54
N ILE A 21 -0.82 -1.77 -12.62
CA ILE A 21 -0.88 -0.67 -13.58
C ILE A 21 -1.39 0.62 -12.90
N MET A 22 -2.49 0.55 -12.17
CA MET A 22 -3.07 1.72 -11.48
C MET A 22 -2.10 2.31 -10.44
N SER A 23 -1.44 1.46 -9.68
CA SER A 23 -0.44 1.88 -8.70
C SER A 23 0.77 2.52 -9.35
N PHE A 24 1.26 1.94 -10.46
CA PHE A 24 2.35 2.52 -11.26
C PHE A 24 1.98 3.91 -11.79
N VAL A 25 0.77 4.07 -12.34
CA VAL A 25 0.25 5.37 -12.79
C VAL A 25 0.24 6.38 -11.63
N GLY A 26 -0.25 5.99 -10.45
CA GLY A 26 -0.27 6.85 -9.27
C GLY A 26 1.15 7.28 -8.84
N ILE A 27 2.12 6.36 -8.86
CA ILE A 27 3.53 6.66 -8.55
C ILE A 27 4.12 7.63 -9.58
N VAL A 28 3.88 7.41 -10.87
CA VAL A 28 4.38 8.30 -11.94
C VAL A 28 3.76 9.70 -11.83
N LEU A 29 2.45 9.81 -11.60
CA LEU A 29 1.80 11.09 -11.40
C LEU A 29 2.38 11.85 -10.20
N THR A 30 2.60 11.16 -9.08
CA THR A 30 3.23 11.78 -7.90
C THR A 30 4.67 12.17 -8.18
N MET A 31 5.45 11.35 -8.89
CA MET A 31 6.80 11.71 -9.34
C MET A 31 6.81 12.99 -10.17
N LEU A 32 5.86 13.15 -11.10
CA LEU A 32 5.75 14.35 -11.93
C LEU A 32 5.42 15.60 -11.07
N ILE A 33 4.54 15.45 -10.08
CA ILE A 33 4.21 16.53 -9.13
C ILE A 33 5.47 16.92 -8.33
N VAL A 34 6.18 15.96 -7.75
CA VAL A 34 7.42 16.20 -7.01
C VAL A 34 8.48 16.83 -7.90
N SER A 35 8.65 16.35 -9.14
CA SER A 35 9.62 16.88 -10.09
C SER A 35 9.32 18.33 -10.49
N ARG A 36 8.06 18.70 -10.62
CA ARG A 36 7.67 20.07 -10.94
C ARG A 36 7.86 21.04 -9.76
N SER A 37 7.63 20.57 -8.54
CA SER A 37 7.71 21.39 -7.33
C SER A 37 9.15 21.55 -6.81
N GLU A 38 9.91 20.45 -6.76
CA GLU A 38 11.23 20.39 -6.10
C GLU A 38 12.38 20.13 -7.09
N GLY A 39 12.08 19.98 -8.37
CA GLY A 39 13.06 19.75 -9.44
C GLY A 39 13.19 18.26 -9.84
N GLN A 40 13.63 18.05 -11.08
CA GLN A 40 13.69 16.70 -11.68
C GLN A 40 14.60 15.71 -10.93
N THR A 41 15.70 16.18 -10.39
CA THR A 41 16.63 15.34 -9.63
C THR A 41 15.99 14.80 -8.36
N VAL A 42 15.20 15.65 -7.67
CA VAL A 42 14.46 15.26 -6.46
C VAL A 42 13.37 14.26 -6.80
N GLY A 43 12.60 14.49 -7.88
CA GLY A 43 11.57 13.54 -8.32
C GLY A 43 12.13 12.18 -8.71
N ARG A 44 13.29 12.12 -9.38
CA ARG A 44 13.96 10.86 -9.70
C ARG A 44 14.47 10.11 -8.47
N ARG A 45 14.93 10.81 -7.45
CA ARG A 45 15.28 10.18 -6.15
C ARG A 45 14.04 9.68 -5.45
N TRP A 46 13.01 10.52 -5.36
CA TRP A 46 11.76 10.19 -4.70
C TRP A 46 11.15 8.88 -5.21
N VAL A 47 11.09 8.66 -6.54
CA VAL A 47 10.40 7.52 -7.14
C VAL A 47 11.06 6.17 -6.84
N SER A 48 12.34 6.13 -6.48
CA SER A 48 13.09 4.88 -6.30
C SER A 48 12.51 4.02 -5.17
N LEU A 49 12.19 4.60 -4.03
CA LEU A 49 11.65 3.84 -2.89
C LEU A 49 10.19 3.38 -3.12
N PRO A 50 9.26 4.19 -3.62
CA PRO A 50 7.94 3.74 -4.04
C PRO A 50 7.96 2.57 -5.03
N ILE A 51 8.83 2.59 -6.03
CA ILE A 51 8.95 1.47 -6.99
C ILE A 51 9.39 0.20 -6.27
N VAL A 52 10.44 0.26 -5.44
CA VAL A 52 10.92 -0.92 -4.70
C VAL A 52 9.82 -1.49 -3.81
N MET A 53 9.13 -0.66 -3.04
CA MET A 53 8.04 -1.10 -2.17
C MET A 53 6.88 -1.69 -2.98
N MET A 54 6.52 -1.07 -4.11
CA MET A 54 5.47 -1.57 -4.97
C MET A 54 5.83 -2.93 -5.60
N LEU A 55 7.08 -3.14 -6.01
CA LEU A 55 7.54 -4.43 -6.52
C LEU A 55 7.45 -5.52 -5.43
N ILE A 56 7.88 -5.21 -4.20
CA ILE A 56 7.76 -6.13 -3.07
C ILE A 56 6.29 -6.47 -2.82
N GLN A 57 5.40 -5.49 -2.84
CA GLN A 57 3.97 -5.70 -2.64
C GLN A 57 3.35 -6.54 -3.75
N LEU A 58 3.68 -6.29 -5.01
CA LEU A 58 3.17 -7.07 -6.15
C LEU A 58 3.66 -8.52 -6.11
N ILE A 59 4.94 -8.75 -5.79
CA ILE A 59 5.50 -10.10 -5.65
C ILE A 59 4.83 -10.83 -4.48
N SER A 60 4.68 -10.16 -3.34
CA SER A 60 4.02 -10.74 -2.16
C SER A 60 2.55 -11.08 -2.46
N LEU A 61 1.82 -10.16 -3.07
CA LEU A 61 0.43 -10.36 -3.47
C LEU A 61 0.29 -11.55 -4.45
N TRP A 62 1.18 -11.65 -5.45
CA TRP A 62 1.17 -12.78 -6.38
C TRP A 62 1.29 -14.12 -5.67
N ARG A 63 2.16 -14.21 -4.65
CA ARG A 63 2.39 -15.44 -3.88
C ARG A 63 1.18 -15.83 -3.03
N ILE A 64 0.44 -14.85 -2.52
CA ILE A 64 -0.71 -15.09 -1.63
C ILE A 64 -2.07 -15.09 -2.35
N LEU A 65 -2.13 -14.90 -3.69
CA LEU A 65 -3.39 -14.98 -4.45
C LEU A 65 -4.22 -16.24 -4.14
N PRO A 66 -3.62 -17.45 -3.98
CA PRO A 66 -4.38 -18.65 -3.62
C PRO A 66 -5.06 -18.59 -2.26
N GLN A 67 -4.63 -17.68 -1.37
CA GLN A 67 -5.23 -17.48 -0.04
C GLN A 67 -6.47 -16.57 -0.07
N ASN A 68 -6.95 -16.16 -1.27
CA ASN A 68 -8.16 -15.37 -1.40
C ASN A 68 -9.42 -16.25 -1.21
N HIS A 69 -9.52 -16.87 -0.06
CA HIS A 69 -10.65 -17.67 0.40
C HIS A 69 -11.01 -17.33 1.84
N ARG A 70 -12.24 -17.62 2.25
CA ARG A 70 -12.68 -17.40 3.64
C ARG A 70 -12.00 -18.40 4.58
N ALA A 71 -11.92 -18.05 5.86
CA ALA A 71 -11.41 -18.96 6.88
C ALA A 71 -12.24 -20.26 6.91
N GLY A 72 -11.54 -21.39 6.87
CA GLY A 72 -12.17 -22.73 6.85
C GLY A 72 -12.69 -23.18 5.48
N GLU A 73 -12.67 -22.34 4.43
CA GLU A 73 -13.05 -22.70 3.07
C GLU A 73 -11.81 -22.97 2.21
N THR A 74 -11.95 -23.87 1.22
CA THR A 74 -10.91 -24.14 0.22
C THR A 74 -11.24 -23.52 -1.14
N GLN A 75 -12.42 -22.94 -1.27
CA GLN A 75 -12.89 -22.34 -2.50
C GLN A 75 -12.37 -20.91 -2.62
N ILE A 76 -11.54 -20.65 -3.64
CA ILE A 76 -11.00 -19.31 -3.93
C ILE A 76 -12.13 -18.39 -4.39
N LEU A 77 -12.19 -17.18 -3.86
CA LEU A 77 -13.09 -16.13 -4.33
C LEU A 77 -12.54 -15.52 -5.64
N ALA A 78 -13.42 -15.26 -6.60
CA ALA A 78 -13.03 -14.80 -7.94
C ALA A 78 -12.60 -13.31 -8.00
N THR A 79 -12.82 -12.56 -6.92
CA THR A 79 -12.50 -11.12 -6.82
C THR A 79 -11.81 -10.84 -5.50
N PHE A 80 -11.04 -9.75 -5.45
CA PHE A 80 -10.48 -9.27 -4.18
C PHE A 80 -11.56 -8.80 -3.21
N GLY A 81 -12.70 -8.30 -3.73
CA GLY A 81 -13.73 -7.66 -2.92
C GLY A 81 -13.33 -6.22 -2.50
N LEU A 82 -14.29 -5.49 -1.93
CA LEU A 82 -14.06 -4.08 -1.56
C LEU A 82 -13.01 -3.94 -0.45
N GLY A 83 -13.05 -4.78 0.59
CA GLY A 83 -12.10 -4.72 1.69
C GLY A 83 -10.65 -4.87 1.19
N ASN A 84 -10.33 -5.96 0.49
CA ASN A 84 -8.97 -6.17 -0.01
C ASN A 84 -8.52 -5.08 -1.01
N ASN A 85 -9.45 -4.49 -1.78
CA ASN A 85 -9.11 -3.38 -2.66
C ASN A 85 -8.70 -2.12 -1.86
N PHE A 86 -9.37 -1.82 -0.74
CA PHE A 86 -8.94 -0.72 0.14
C PHE A 86 -7.56 -1.00 0.76
N SER A 87 -7.29 -2.22 1.23
CA SER A 87 -5.97 -2.61 1.74
C SER A 87 -4.88 -2.47 0.67
N LEU A 88 -5.16 -2.84 -0.58
CA LEU A 88 -4.22 -2.69 -1.70
C LEU A 88 -3.93 -1.23 -2.03
N ILE A 89 -4.96 -0.37 -2.10
CA ILE A 89 -4.79 1.06 -2.33
C ILE A 89 -4.01 1.69 -1.17
N ARG A 90 -4.33 1.31 0.08
CA ARG A 90 -3.59 1.74 1.27
C ARG A 90 -2.10 1.43 1.15
N GLY A 91 -1.74 0.21 0.74
CA GLY A 91 -0.34 -0.17 0.51
C GLY A 91 0.35 0.69 -0.54
N THR A 92 -0.35 1.06 -1.63
CA THR A 92 0.17 2.00 -2.63
C THR A 92 0.39 3.40 -2.04
N LEU A 93 -0.56 3.92 -1.26
CA LEU A 93 -0.43 5.23 -0.60
C LEU A 93 0.78 5.24 0.36
N ILE A 94 0.96 4.19 1.15
CA ILE A 94 2.11 4.03 2.05
C ILE A 94 3.42 4.00 1.25
N ALA A 95 3.48 3.30 0.12
CA ALA A 95 4.65 3.28 -0.76
C ALA A 95 4.97 4.69 -1.31
N ILE A 96 3.96 5.46 -1.70
CA ILE A 96 4.10 6.85 -2.15
C ILE A 96 4.65 7.73 -1.01
N VAL A 97 4.11 7.60 0.20
CA VAL A 97 4.59 8.33 1.39
C VAL A 97 6.06 8.01 1.68
N ALA A 98 6.47 6.75 1.54
CA ALA A 98 7.86 6.32 1.78
C ALA A 98 8.88 7.07 0.90
N GLY A 99 8.52 7.45 -0.31
CA GLY A 99 9.39 8.21 -1.20
C GLY A 99 9.88 9.53 -0.59
N PHE A 100 9.13 10.12 0.33
CA PHE A 100 9.51 11.36 1.01
C PHE A 100 10.62 11.18 2.05
N ILE A 101 10.94 9.95 2.47
CA ILE A 101 12.03 9.66 3.42
C ILE A 101 13.40 9.93 2.78
N ILE A 102 13.54 9.73 1.47
CA ILE A 102 14.83 9.77 0.76
C ILE A 102 15.08 11.09 0.02
N ILE A 103 14.20 12.06 0.16
CA ILE A 103 14.37 13.42 -0.39
C ILE A 103 14.43 14.43 0.76
N PRO A 104 15.04 15.60 0.56
CA PRO A 104 14.98 16.68 1.54
C PRO A 104 13.53 17.03 1.86
N ARG A 105 13.28 17.53 3.07
CA ARG A 105 11.95 18.02 3.45
C ARG A 105 11.52 19.11 2.46
N PRO A 106 10.38 18.95 1.76
CA PRO A 106 9.88 19.95 0.84
C PRO A 106 9.64 21.29 1.54
N SER A 107 9.97 22.39 0.85
CA SER A 107 9.74 23.76 1.35
C SER A 107 8.39 24.32 0.91
N SER A 108 7.75 23.68 -0.06
CA SER A 108 6.48 24.09 -0.66
C SER A 108 5.27 23.42 0.05
N TRP A 109 4.07 23.62 -0.50
CA TRP A 109 2.85 22.94 -0.07
C TRP A 109 3.00 21.40 -0.08
N LEU A 110 3.96 20.88 -0.83
CA LEU A 110 4.24 19.46 -0.98
C LEU A 110 4.60 18.75 0.34
N VAL A 111 5.03 19.52 1.36
CA VAL A 111 5.27 19.00 2.72
C VAL A 111 4.00 18.35 3.33
N TRP A 112 2.81 18.80 2.91
CA TRP A 112 1.53 18.28 3.39
C TRP A 112 1.08 17.02 2.67
N LEU A 113 1.63 16.74 1.48
CA LEU A 113 1.19 15.61 0.67
C LEU A 113 1.33 14.27 1.40
N PRO A 114 2.47 13.92 2.02
CA PRO A 114 2.58 12.66 2.76
C PRO A 114 1.62 12.58 3.95
N VAL A 115 1.30 13.70 4.60
CA VAL A 115 0.33 13.75 5.72
C VAL A 115 -1.08 13.43 5.21
N ILE A 116 -1.48 14.06 4.11
CA ILE A 116 -2.80 13.84 3.49
C ILE A 116 -2.93 12.39 3.00
N LEU A 117 -1.91 11.87 2.32
CA LEU A 117 -1.92 10.49 1.81
C LEU A 117 -1.96 9.46 2.93
N TYR A 118 -1.23 9.69 4.01
CA TYR A 118 -1.27 8.80 5.17
C TYR A 118 -2.62 8.87 5.91
N PHE A 119 -3.21 10.05 6.01
CA PHE A 119 -4.57 10.20 6.55
C PHE A 119 -5.59 9.42 5.72
N ILE A 120 -5.54 9.53 4.39
CA ILE A 120 -6.41 8.74 3.48
C ILE A 120 -6.15 7.24 3.67
N ALA A 121 -4.89 6.83 3.79
CA ALA A 121 -4.52 5.44 4.06
C ALA A 121 -5.13 4.92 5.38
N SER A 122 -5.15 5.75 6.43
CA SER A 122 -5.78 5.41 7.72
C SER A 122 -7.30 5.31 7.63
N VAL A 123 -7.94 6.13 6.80
CA VAL A 123 -9.38 5.99 6.52
C VAL A 123 -9.67 4.68 5.80
N PHE A 124 -8.83 4.30 4.84
CA PHE A 124 -9.00 3.05 4.10
C PHE A 124 -8.79 1.81 4.97
N ASP A 125 -7.93 1.88 5.97
CA ASP A 125 -7.77 0.87 7.00
C ASP A 125 -9.09 0.60 7.77
N TYR A 126 -9.77 1.66 8.17
CA TYR A 126 -11.08 1.51 8.80
C TYR A 126 -12.13 0.91 7.85
N LEU A 127 -12.12 1.37 6.57
CA LEU A 127 -13.09 0.95 5.57
C LEU A 127 -12.89 -0.51 5.13
N ASP A 128 -11.65 -1.01 5.02
CA ASP A 128 -11.40 -2.36 4.55
C ASP A 128 -11.99 -3.42 5.49
N GLY A 129 -11.78 -3.26 6.79
CA GLY A 129 -12.38 -4.14 7.79
C GLY A 129 -13.91 -4.02 7.85
N TYR A 130 -14.46 -2.82 7.68
CA TYR A 130 -15.90 -2.62 7.62
C TYR A 130 -16.52 -3.34 6.41
N PHE A 131 -16.00 -3.07 5.21
CA PHE A 131 -16.53 -3.67 3.98
C PHE A 131 -16.28 -5.18 3.91
N ALA A 132 -15.15 -5.69 4.40
CA ALA A 132 -14.91 -7.13 4.47
C ALA A 132 -16.01 -7.85 5.27
N ARG A 133 -16.46 -7.26 6.38
CA ARG A 133 -17.50 -7.84 7.23
C ARG A 133 -18.90 -7.75 6.60
N ILE A 134 -19.33 -6.57 6.12
CA ILE A 134 -20.69 -6.40 5.59
C ILE A 134 -20.92 -7.13 4.27
N THR A 135 -19.86 -7.32 3.46
CA THR A 135 -19.95 -8.07 2.19
C THR A 135 -19.68 -9.57 2.36
N ASN A 136 -19.45 -10.04 3.59
CA ASN A 136 -19.05 -11.43 3.87
C ASN A 136 -17.86 -11.88 3.01
N HIS A 137 -16.87 -10.98 2.83
CA HIS A 137 -15.69 -11.17 1.99
C HIS A 137 -14.38 -11.07 2.80
N ALA A 138 -14.43 -11.46 4.08
CA ALA A 138 -13.23 -11.57 4.91
C ALA A 138 -12.41 -12.78 4.45
N THR A 139 -11.19 -12.55 3.95
CA THR A 139 -10.32 -13.58 3.39
C THR A 139 -8.99 -13.69 4.15
N GLN A 140 -8.31 -14.85 4.03
CA GLN A 140 -6.96 -15.00 4.58
C GLN A 140 -5.96 -14.06 3.90
N LEU A 141 -6.10 -13.84 2.58
CA LEU A 141 -5.33 -12.85 1.84
C LEU A 141 -5.49 -11.45 2.46
N GLY A 142 -6.73 -11.03 2.77
CA GLY A 142 -7.00 -9.72 3.37
C GLY A 142 -6.32 -9.57 4.73
N ALA A 143 -6.36 -10.59 5.57
CA ALA A 143 -5.69 -10.55 6.88
C ALA A 143 -4.16 -10.38 6.76
N VAL A 144 -3.53 -11.01 5.77
CA VAL A 144 -2.08 -10.83 5.50
C VAL A 144 -1.78 -9.43 4.97
N LEU A 145 -2.63 -8.90 4.07
CA LEU A 145 -2.46 -7.54 3.54
C LEU A 145 -2.58 -6.49 4.66
N ASP A 146 -3.53 -6.67 5.56
CA ASP A 146 -3.78 -5.77 6.68
C ASP A 146 -2.57 -5.69 7.62
N ILE A 147 -2.10 -6.83 8.12
CA ILE A 147 -0.93 -6.91 9.01
C ILE A 147 0.31 -6.26 8.37
N ASN A 148 0.56 -6.54 7.07
CA ASN A 148 1.71 -6.00 6.37
C ASN A 148 1.61 -4.48 6.20
N SER A 149 0.44 -3.98 5.81
CA SER A 149 0.23 -2.55 5.58
C SER A 149 0.28 -1.75 6.88
N ASP A 150 -0.25 -2.30 7.96
CA ASP A 150 -0.20 -1.70 9.29
C ASP A 150 1.25 -1.52 9.76
N SER A 151 2.01 -2.61 9.74
CA SER A 151 3.41 -2.60 10.21
C SER A 151 4.27 -1.64 9.39
N LEU A 152 4.13 -1.69 8.05
CA LEU A 152 4.85 -0.79 7.15
C LEU A 152 4.40 0.67 7.29
N GLY A 153 3.10 0.91 7.45
CA GLY A 153 2.55 2.25 7.61
C GLY A 153 3.09 2.98 8.84
N VAL A 154 3.09 2.31 9.99
CA VAL A 154 3.63 2.88 11.25
C VAL A 154 5.13 3.11 11.12
N LEU A 155 5.89 2.15 10.58
CA LEU A 155 7.34 2.29 10.38
C LEU A 155 7.67 3.49 9.48
N ILE A 156 6.99 3.62 8.34
CA ILE A 156 7.26 4.68 7.37
C ILE A 156 6.91 6.06 7.94
N VAL A 157 5.79 6.19 8.64
CA VAL A 157 5.40 7.49 9.21
C VAL A 157 6.31 7.91 10.34
N THR A 158 6.79 6.97 11.17
CA THR A 158 7.75 7.29 12.24
C THR A 158 9.11 7.70 11.68
N LEU A 159 9.59 7.01 10.64
CA LEU A 159 10.82 7.38 9.93
C LEU A 159 10.69 8.75 9.26
N LEU A 160 9.56 9.02 8.62
CA LEU A 160 9.30 10.31 7.96
C LEU A 160 9.20 11.46 8.97
N ALA A 161 8.52 11.25 10.11
CA ALA A 161 8.41 12.24 11.17
C ALA A 161 9.79 12.60 11.75
N TYR A 162 10.66 11.60 11.95
CA TYR A 162 12.04 11.83 12.34
C TYR A 162 12.84 12.57 11.24
N HIS A 163 12.74 12.11 9.98
CA HIS A 163 13.44 12.72 8.85
C HIS A 163 13.07 14.20 8.66
N PHE A 164 11.80 14.55 8.86
CA PHE A 164 11.33 15.94 8.77
C PHE A 164 11.59 16.79 10.03
N GLY A 165 12.24 16.22 11.04
CA GLY A 165 12.52 16.91 12.31
C GLY A 165 11.27 17.16 13.16
N SER A 166 10.16 16.47 12.88
CA SER A 166 8.90 16.61 13.61
C SER A 166 8.83 15.69 14.84
N ALA A 167 9.70 14.67 14.91
CA ALA A 167 9.81 13.74 16.04
C ALA A 167 11.28 13.46 16.38
N PRO A 168 11.62 13.25 17.66
CA PRO A 168 12.98 12.91 18.07
C PRO A 168 13.32 11.46 17.68
N TRP A 169 14.64 11.14 17.63
CA TRP A 169 15.14 9.84 17.19
C TRP A 169 14.60 8.65 17.99
N TRP A 170 14.32 8.82 19.28
CA TRP A 170 13.75 7.77 20.15
C TRP A 170 12.31 7.39 19.79
N TYR A 171 11.65 8.14 18.91
CA TYR A 171 10.33 7.82 18.38
C TYR A 171 10.38 6.70 17.33
N VAL A 172 11.50 6.56 16.61
CA VAL A 172 11.66 5.57 15.53
C VAL A 172 11.49 4.12 15.99
N PRO A 173 12.03 3.67 17.16
CA PRO A 173 11.81 2.32 17.66
C PRO A 173 10.34 1.91 17.81
N PHE A 174 9.43 2.85 18.07
CA PHE A 174 7.98 2.55 18.13
C PHE A 174 7.42 2.09 16.79
N GLY A 175 8.05 2.45 15.67
CA GLY A 175 7.71 1.95 14.35
C GLY A 175 7.95 0.45 14.15
N PHE A 176 8.80 -0.16 14.97
CA PHE A 176 9.11 -1.60 14.95
C PHE A 176 8.37 -2.40 16.03
N ALA A 177 7.64 -1.74 16.93
CA ALA A 177 7.01 -2.37 18.10
C ALA A 177 5.69 -3.10 17.81
N ARG A 178 5.37 -3.39 16.51
CA ARG A 178 4.10 -4.02 16.12
C ARG A 178 4.28 -5.34 15.38
#